data_336cbc2a3f0c513d30b0cf6ccc43b18e
#
_entry.id   336cbc2a3f0c513d30b0cf6ccc43b18e
#
_cell.length_a   1.000
_cell.length_b   1.000
_cell.length_c   1.000
_cell.angle_alpha   90.00
_cell.angle_beta   90.00
_cell.angle_gamma   90.00
#
_symmetry.space_group_name_H-M   'P 1'
#
loop_
_entity.id
_entity.type
_entity.pdbx_description
1 polymer ?
#
loop_
_entity_poly.entity_id
_entity_poly.type
_entity_poly.pdbx_seq_one_letter_code
_entity_poly.pdbx_strand_id
1 'polypeptide(L)'
;MIFQSKYDLDDNRAVIRRLHRGDMACFEACYKFYYRGLCSFASRWVPVSTAEDIVQDAMLYIWENRDKLLEELSLKGLLFMIVRNKAFDRIAHGQVRQRVHQQLSERFAERFESPDFYLGSELSRLYD
;
A
#
# COMPACT_ATOMS: atom_id res chain seq x y z
N MET A 1 -19.22 11.08 11.89
CA MET A 1 -19.57 9.74 12.28
C MET A 1 -18.36 8.81 12.16
N ILE A 2 -18.20 7.99 13.10
CA ILE A 2 -17.07 7.09 13.12
C ILE A 2 -17.40 5.85 12.33
N PHE A 3 -16.51 5.45 11.45
CA PHE A 3 -16.65 4.20 10.75
C PHE A 3 -16.65 3.07 11.76
N GLN A 4 -17.71 2.30 11.76
CA GLN A 4 -17.80 1.16 12.66
C GLN A 4 -17.81 -0.11 11.85
N SER A 5 -16.87 -0.95 12.15
CA SER A 5 -16.78 -2.26 11.54
C SER A 5 -16.93 -3.29 12.63
N LYS A 6 -17.54 -4.40 12.31
CA LYS A 6 -17.59 -5.52 13.26
C LYS A 6 -16.22 -6.16 13.39
N TYR A 7 -15.25 -5.72 12.58
CA TYR A 7 -13.88 -6.22 12.65
C TYR A 7 -13.01 -5.20 13.35
N ASP A 8 -12.15 -5.66 14.22
CA ASP A 8 -11.13 -4.83 14.84
C ASP A 8 -9.94 -4.79 13.88
N LEU A 9 -9.89 -3.76 13.06
CA LEU A 9 -8.84 -3.64 12.04
C LEU A 9 -7.48 -3.32 12.63
N ASP A 10 -7.43 -2.97 13.92
CA ASP A 10 -6.15 -2.78 14.60
C ASP A 10 -5.54 -4.10 15.04
N ASP A 11 -6.33 -5.15 15.07
CA ASP A 11 -5.82 -6.48 15.40
C ASP A 11 -5.32 -7.14 14.11
N ASN A 12 -4.09 -6.82 13.77
CA ASN A 12 -3.47 -7.25 12.52
C ASN A 12 -3.49 -8.78 12.33
N ARG A 13 -3.17 -9.51 13.39
CA ARG A 13 -3.15 -10.98 13.29
C ARG A 13 -4.52 -11.54 12.97
N ALA A 14 -5.54 -11.04 13.65
CA ALA A 14 -6.91 -11.50 13.41
C ALA A 14 -7.36 -11.16 11.99
N VAL A 15 -7.03 -9.97 11.51
CA VAL A 15 -7.38 -9.57 10.15
C VAL A 15 -6.72 -10.50 9.14
N ILE A 16 -5.44 -10.76 9.28
CA ILE A 16 -4.74 -11.63 8.33
C ILE A 16 -5.29 -13.05 8.37
N ARG A 17 -5.60 -13.57 9.56
CA ARG A 17 -6.22 -14.89 9.66
C ARG A 17 -7.55 -14.96 8.94
N ARG A 18 -8.36 -13.89 9.03
CA ARG A 18 -9.63 -13.84 8.31
C ARG A 18 -9.42 -13.80 6.81
N LEU A 19 -8.42 -13.04 6.37
CA LEU A 19 -8.08 -12.99 4.95
C LEU A 19 -7.61 -14.35 4.46
N HIS A 20 -6.82 -15.07 5.26
CA HIS A 20 -6.40 -16.44 4.92
C HIS A 20 -7.59 -17.34 4.66
N ARG A 21 -8.67 -17.14 5.37
CA ARG A 21 -9.87 -17.95 5.21
C ARG A 21 -10.77 -17.46 4.08
N GLY A 22 -10.37 -16.42 3.38
CA GLY A 22 -11.17 -15.88 2.31
C GLY A 22 -12.37 -15.07 2.78
N ASP A 23 -12.27 -14.44 3.95
CA ASP A 23 -13.35 -13.64 4.51
C ASP A 23 -13.48 -12.34 3.70
N MET A 24 -14.34 -12.36 2.70
CA MET A 24 -14.54 -11.22 1.81
C MET A 24 -15.08 -10.01 2.55
N ALA A 25 -15.92 -10.21 3.56
CA ALA A 25 -16.46 -9.09 4.32
C ALA A 25 -15.36 -8.36 5.09
N CYS A 26 -14.40 -9.12 5.62
CA CYS A 26 -13.24 -8.53 6.28
C CYS A 26 -12.40 -7.74 5.28
N PHE A 27 -12.19 -8.30 4.10
CA PHE A 27 -11.46 -7.63 3.05
C PHE A 27 -12.13 -6.31 2.65
N GLU A 28 -13.44 -6.33 2.50
CA GLU A 28 -14.19 -5.11 2.18
C GLU A 28 -14.06 -4.06 3.27
N ALA A 29 -14.06 -4.49 4.52
CA ALA A 29 -13.86 -3.57 5.63
C ALA A 29 -12.49 -2.91 5.56
N CYS A 30 -11.47 -3.69 5.25
CA CYS A 30 -10.11 -3.16 5.07
C CYS A 30 -10.05 -2.18 3.91
N TYR A 31 -10.68 -2.54 2.80
CA TYR A 31 -10.72 -1.70 1.61
C TYR A 31 -11.31 -0.33 1.97
N LYS A 32 -12.47 -0.32 2.59
CA LYS A 32 -13.15 0.93 2.94
C LYS A 32 -12.34 1.74 3.94
N PHE A 33 -11.70 1.06 4.86
CA PHE A 33 -10.96 1.75 5.91
C PHE A 33 -9.70 2.41 5.37
N TYR A 34 -8.96 1.74 4.49
CA TYR A 34 -7.67 2.22 4.04
C TYR A 34 -7.71 3.04 2.75
N TYR A 35 -8.79 2.95 1.99
CA TYR A 35 -8.83 3.49 0.63
C TYR A 35 -8.46 4.97 0.55
N ARG A 36 -9.12 5.79 1.34
CA ARG A 36 -8.91 7.25 1.27
C ARG A 36 -7.50 7.63 1.68
N GLY A 37 -7.01 7.02 2.73
CA GLY A 37 -5.65 7.28 3.21
C GLY A 37 -4.59 6.88 2.19
N LEU A 38 -4.79 5.74 1.56
CA LEU A 38 -3.87 5.26 0.54
C LEU A 38 -3.90 6.13 -0.71
N CYS A 39 -5.09 6.58 -1.13
CA CYS A 39 -5.20 7.47 -2.27
C CYS A 39 -4.54 8.81 -1.98
N SER A 40 -4.75 9.35 -0.80
CA SER A 40 -4.11 10.59 -0.39
C SER A 40 -2.60 10.45 -0.39
N PHE A 41 -2.11 9.32 0.10
CA PHE A 41 -0.68 9.02 0.12
C PHE A 41 -0.10 8.96 -1.29
N ALA A 42 -0.76 8.22 -2.18
CA ALA A 42 -0.28 8.09 -3.56
C ALA A 42 -0.32 9.41 -4.30
N SER A 43 -1.26 10.28 -3.96
CA SER A 43 -1.41 11.58 -4.61
C SER A 43 -0.24 12.52 -4.38
N ARG A 44 0.67 12.15 -3.51
CA ARG A 44 1.91 12.90 -3.34
C ARG A 44 2.78 12.83 -4.59
N TRP A 45 2.61 11.79 -5.39
CA TRP A 45 3.49 11.52 -6.53
C TRP A 45 2.78 11.48 -7.87
N VAL A 46 1.49 11.14 -7.89
CA VAL A 46 0.74 10.93 -9.13
C VAL A 46 -0.61 11.64 -9.05
N PRO A 47 -1.25 11.91 -10.20
CA PRO A 47 -2.59 12.50 -10.21
C PRO A 47 -3.60 11.60 -9.49
N VAL A 48 -4.69 12.21 -9.03
CA VAL A 48 -5.71 11.50 -8.25
C VAL A 48 -6.25 10.27 -8.96
N SER A 49 -6.55 10.39 -10.24
CA SER A 49 -7.10 9.24 -10.98
C SER A 49 -6.11 8.08 -11.04
N THR A 50 -4.84 8.40 -11.19
CA THR A 50 -3.79 7.37 -11.18
C THR A 50 -3.65 6.78 -9.78
N ALA A 51 -3.75 7.63 -8.76
CA ALA A 51 -3.68 7.16 -7.37
C ALA A 51 -4.79 6.16 -7.08
N GLU A 52 -6.00 6.43 -7.55
CA GLU A 52 -7.12 5.52 -7.36
C GLU A 52 -6.87 4.17 -8.03
N ASP A 53 -6.34 4.18 -9.24
CA ASP A 53 -6.00 2.94 -9.94
C ASP A 53 -4.96 2.14 -9.18
N ILE A 54 -3.94 2.84 -8.68
CA ILE A 54 -2.86 2.21 -7.94
C ILE A 54 -3.39 1.55 -6.67
N VAL A 55 -4.27 2.24 -5.96
CA VAL A 55 -4.82 1.69 -4.71
C VAL A 55 -5.69 0.48 -4.99
N GLN A 56 -6.49 0.53 -6.04
CA GLN A 56 -7.30 -0.61 -6.43
C GLN A 56 -6.43 -1.81 -6.77
N ASP A 57 -5.36 -1.59 -7.52
CA ASP A 57 -4.41 -2.65 -7.84
C ASP A 57 -3.75 -3.23 -6.59
N ALA A 58 -3.38 -2.36 -5.65
CA ALA A 58 -2.75 -2.80 -4.42
C ALA A 58 -3.72 -3.67 -3.59
N MET A 59 -4.97 -3.27 -3.51
CA MET A 59 -5.96 -4.04 -2.77
C MET A 59 -6.21 -5.39 -3.45
N LEU A 60 -6.28 -5.41 -4.77
CA LEU A 60 -6.43 -6.66 -5.51
C LEU A 60 -5.25 -7.58 -5.28
N TYR A 61 -4.05 -7.02 -5.26
CA TYR A 61 -2.84 -7.80 -4.99
C TYR A 61 -2.93 -8.48 -3.63
N ILE A 62 -3.38 -7.75 -2.62
CA ILE A 62 -3.54 -8.30 -1.28
C ILE A 62 -4.53 -9.47 -1.30
N TRP A 63 -5.65 -9.30 -1.97
CA TRP A 63 -6.65 -10.36 -2.03
C TRP A 63 -6.12 -11.59 -2.77
N GLU A 64 -5.46 -11.38 -3.89
CA GLU A 64 -4.94 -12.49 -4.70
C GLU A 64 -3.80 -13.23 -4.00
N ASN A 65 -3.09 -12.55 -3.12
CA ASN A 65 -1.96 -13.14 -2.40
C ASN A 65 -2.26 -13.34 -0.92
N ARG A 66 -3.52 -13.41 -0.56
CA ARG A 66 -3.90 -13.45 0.86
C ARG A 66 -3.34 -14.63 1.62
N ASP A 67 -3.17 -15.79 0.96
CA ASP A 67 -2.60 -16.96 1.62
C ASP A 67 -1.12 -16.79 1.94
N LYS A 68 -0.45 -15.85 1.29
CA LYS A 68 0.98 -15.61 1.52
C LYS A 68 1.22 -14.56 2.57
N LEU A 69 0.18 -13.91 3.06
CA LEU A 69 0.34 -12.88 4.10
C LEU A 69 0.76 -13.54 5.40
N LEU A 70 1.73 -12.92 6.05
CA LEU A 70 2.22 -13.42 7.32
C LEU A 70 1.56 -12.64 8.45
N GLU A 71 1.14 -13.34 9.49
CA GLU A 71 0.46 -12.72 10.63
C GLU A 71 1.33 -11.71 11.35
N GLU A 72 2.64 -11.89 11.27
CA GLU A 72 3.61 -11.01 11.92
C GLU A 72 3.81 -9.70 11.18
N LEU A 73 3.44 -9.63 9.91
CA LEU A 73 3.65 -8.43 9.11
C LEU A 73 2.45 -7.50 9.22
N SER A 74 2.75 -6.21 9.21
CA SER A 74 1.69 -5.20 9.23
C SER A 74 1.01 -5.11 7.88
N LEU A 75 -0.27 -5.39 7.83
CA LEU A 75 -1.04 -5.24 6.60
C LEU A 75 -1.03 -3.78 6.16
N LYS A 76 -1.20 -2.86 7.10
CA LYS A 76 -1.15 -1.44 6.81
C LYS A 76 0.18 -1.05 6.16
N GLY A 77 1.28 -1.48 6.78
CA GLY A 77 2.61 -1.18 6.27
C GLY A 77 2.82 -1.74 4.88
N LEU A 78 2.35 -2.96 4.66
CA LEU A 78 2.46 -3.61 3.36
C LEU A 78 1.68 -2.84 2.29
N LEU A 79 0.47 -2.41 2.61
CA LEU A 79 -0.35 -1.64 1.67
C LEU A 79 0.34 -0.34 1.27
N PHE A 80 0.85 0.40 2.24
CA PHE A 80 1.53 1.66 1.95
C PHE A 80 2.78 1.44 1.12
N MET A 81 3.53 0.38 1.40
CA MET A 81 4.71 0.05 0.62
C MET A 81 4.36 -0.28 -0.83
N ILE A 82 3.33 -1.09 -1.03
CA ILE A 82 2.91 -1.48 -2.38
C ILE A 82 2.47 -0.25 -3.17
N VAL A 83 1.67 0.61 -2.53
CA VAL A 83 1.16 1.82 -3.19
C VAL A 83 2.32 2.74 -3.57
N ARG A 84 3.27 2.93 -2.66
CA ARG A 84 4.43 3.76 -2.95
C ARG A 84 5.22 3.21 -4.14
N ASN A 85 5.46 1.91 -4.13
CA ASN A 85 6.24 1.29 -5.20
C ASN A 85 5.53 1.39 -6.54
N LYS A 86 4.22 1.21 -6.55
CA LYS A 86 3.45 1.36 -7.78
C LYS A 86 3.44 2.79 -8.28
N ALA A 87 3.39 3.76 -7.37
CA ALA A 87 3.44 5.16 -7.76
C ALA A 87 4.78 5.50 -8.41
N PHE A 88 5.87 5.01 -7.83
CA PHE A 88 7.20 5.23 -8.39
C PHE A 88 7.36 4.55 -9.74
N ASP A 89 6.80 3.36 -9.89
CA ASP A 89 6.80 2.68 -11.18
C ASP A 89 6.07 3.49 -12.25
N ARG A 90 4.93 4.08 -11.87
CA ARG A 90 4.17 4.91 -12.81
C ARG A 90 4.96 6.14 -13.23
N ILE A 91 5.66 6.76 -12.28
CA ILE A 91 6.52 7.90 -12.60
C ILE A 91 7.61 7.47 -13.57
N ALA A 92 8.29 6.38 -13.27
CA ALA A 92 9.38 5.91 -14.11
C ALA A 92 8.91 5.59 -15.53
N HIS A 93 7.81 4.89 -15.66
CA HIS A 93 7.30 4.49 -16.97
C HIS A 93 6.67 5.65 -17.72
N GLY A 94 5.89 6.47 -17.03
CA GLY A 94 5.20 7.56 -17.66
C GLY A 94 6.10 8.71 -18.05
N GLN A 95 7.26 8.83 -17.41
CA GLN A 95 8.15 9.97 -17.58
C GLN A 95 9.42 9.63 -18.33
N VAL A 96 9.46 8.49 -18.93
CA VAL A 96 10.61 8.03 -19.68
C VAL A 96 11.03 9.05 -20.73
N ARG A 97 10.08 9.76 -21.29
CA ARG A 97 10.35 10.74 -22.35
C ARG A 97 10.67 12.13 -21.82
N GLN A 98 10.66 12.33 -20.51
CA GLN A 98 10.92 13.63 -19.94
C GLN A 98 12.10 13.53 -18.99
N ARG A 99 13.20 14.11 -19.40
CA ARG A 99 14.45 14.02 -18.66
C ARG A 99 14.33 14.51 -17.23
N VAL A 100 13.61 15.62 -17.06
CA VAL A 100 13.47 16.19 -15.73
C VAL A 100 12.82 15.19 -14.79
N HIS A 101 11.77 14.56 -15.26
CA HIS A 101 11.07 13.57 -14.45
C HIS A 101 11.92 12.34 -14.23
N GLN A 102 12.68 11.95 -15.21
CA GLN A 102 13.59 10.83 -15.07
C GLN A 102 14.61 11.11 -13.96
N GLN A 103 15.17 12.32 -13.97
CA GLN A 103 16.13 12.70 -12.96
C GLN A 103 15.50 12.72 -11.58
N LEU A 104 14.27 13.19 -11.47
CA LEU A 104 13.57 13.17 -10.20
C LEU A 104 13.32 11.76 -9.73
N SER A 105 12.94 10.86 -10.64
CA SER A 105 12.74 9.46 -10.30
C SER A 105 14.00 8.83 -9.77
N GLU A 106 15.12 9.13 -10.40
CA GLU A 106 16.41 8.63 -9.94
C GLU A 106 16.74 9.13 -8.54
N ARG A 107 16.47 10.41 -8.29
CA ARG A 107 16.69 10.95 -6.95
C ARG A 107 15.80 10.29 -5.92
N PHE A 108 14.56 10.07 -6.27
CA PHE A 108 13.65 9.36 -5.38
C PHE A 108 14.11 7.93 -5.18
N ALA A 109 14.57 7.28 -6.25
CA ALA A 109 15.08 5.92 -6.14
C ALA A 109 16.28 5.87 -5.22
N GLU A 110 17.19 6.83 -5.33
CA GLU A 110 18.34 6.88 -4.44
C GLU A 110 17.93 6.99 -2.98
N ARG A 111 16.87 7.74 -2.72
CA ARG A 111 16.44 7.97 -1.34
C ARG A 111 15.59 6.84 -0.80
N PHE A 112 14.78 6.22 -1.65
CA PHE A 112 13.74 5.29 -1.19
C PHE A 112 13.81 3.93 -1.86
N GLU A 113 14.79 3.71 -2.70
CA GLU A 113 14.86 2.48 -3.47
C GLU A 113 15.13 1.27 -2.63
N SER A 114 15.90 1.47 -1.57
CA SER A 114 16.27 0.34 -0.74
C SER A 114 15.04 -0.18 -0.02
N PRO A 115 14.65 -1.42 -0.25
CA PRO A 115 13.59 -2.01 0.54
C PRO A 115 13.89 -1.91 2.03
N ASP A 116 15.17 -2.00 2.38
CA ASP A 116 15.58 -1.91 3.78
C ASP A 116 15.31 -0.54 4.36
N PHE A 117 15.55 0.52 3.58
CA PHE A 117 15.26 1.87 4.06
C PHE A 117 13.79 1.99 4.42
N TYR A 118 12.92 1.59 3.51
CA TYR A 118 11.49 1.75 3.73
C TYR A 118 10.99 0.78 4.79
N LEU A 119 11.41 -0.47 4.70
CA LEU A 119 11.02 -1.46 5.68
C LEU A 119 11.59 -1.13 7.05
N GLY A 120 12.84 -0.68 7.10
CA GLY A 120 13.47 -0.34 8.36
C GLY A 120 12.89 0.90 9.01
N SER A 121 12.53 1.90 8.22
CA SER A 121 12.03 3.16 8.79
C SER A 121 10.53 3.22 8.92
N GLU A 122 9.80 2.60 8.01
CA GLU A 122 8.35 2.67 8.03
C GLU A 122 7.71 1.38 8.48
N LEU A 123 8.04 0.27 7.84
CA LEU A 123 7.40 -0.99 8.18
C LEU A 123 7.82 -1.49 9.54
N SER A 124 9.09 -1.28 9.89
CA SER A 124 9.56 -1.69 11.20
C SER A 124 8.75 -1.02 12.31
N ARG A 125 8.48 0.26 12.14
CA ARG A 125 7.67 0.99 13.12
C ARG A 125 6.23 0.51 13.13
N LEU A 126 5.73 0.08 11.99
CA LEU A 126 4.36 -0.38 11.89
C LEU A 126 4.19 -1.78 12.43
N TYR A 127 5.24 -2.58 12.41
CA TYR A 127 5.20 -3.92 12.97
C TYR A 127 5.38 -3.92 14.48
N ASP A 128 6.12 -2.96 14.97
CA ASP A 128 6.35 -2.85 16.39
C ASP A 128 5.14 -2.24 17.08
#